data_4cfba53f169e2b8aa073412f208c9a76
#
_entry.id   4cfba53f169e2b8aa073412f208c9a76
#
_cell.length_a   1.000
_cell.length_b   1.000
_cell.length_c   1.000
_cell.angle_alpha   90.00
_cell.angle_beta   90.00
_cell.angle_gamma   90.00
#
_symmetry.space_group_name_H-M   'P 1'
#
loop_
_entity.id
_entity.type
_entity.pdbx_description
1 polymer ?
#
loop_
_entity_poly.entity_id
_entity_poly.type
_entity_poly.pdbx_seq_one_letter_code
_entity_poly.pdbx_strand_id
1 'polypeptide(L)'
;RGAYVKDTVVIIGKVTYVGNTSMEVKVDTYVEALSGERTPINHAYFTMVALDKNDKPVRVPRLDLETEEEKEEWEKGEKRRELRMMRKEEGL
;
A
#
# COMPACT_ATOMS: atom_id res chain seq x y z
N ARG A 1 -15.49 14.22 0.21
CA ARG A 1 -15.90 14.93 -1.01
C ARG A 1 -15.95 13.97 -2.20
N GLY A 2 -16.98 14.03 -3.01
CA GLY A 2 -17.09 13.27 -4.25
C GLY A 2 -16.36 13.94 -5.41
N ALA A 3 -16.10 13.18 -6.48
CA ALA A 3 -15.51 13.71 -7.70
C ALA A 3 -16.59 14.22 -8.65
N TYR A 4 -16.28 15.27 -9.36
CA TYR A 4 -17.15 15.82 -10.39
C TYR A 4 -16.67 15.38 -11.78
N VAL A 5 -17.57 15.41 -12.77
CA VAL A 5 -17.28 14.92 -14.12
C VAL A 5 -16.04 15.58 -14.76
N LYS A 6 -15.77 16.83 -14.42
CA LYS A 6 -14.65 17.58 -14.98
C LYS A 6 -13.36 17.45 -14.18
N ASP A 7 -13.42 16.81 -13.01
CA ASP A 7 -12.24 16.61 -12.16
C ASP A 7 -11.46 15.38 -12.62
N THR A 8 -10.15 15.40 -12.39
CA THR A 8 -9.30 14.27 -12.66
C THR A 8 -9.11 13.46 -11.38
N VAL A 9 -9.25 12.15 -11.47
CA VAL A 9 -8.93 11.24 -10.35
C VAL A 9 -7.47 10.82 -10.49
N VAL A 10 -6.69 11.05 -9.43
CA VAL A 10 -5.28 10.68 -9.39
C VAL A 10 -5.10 9.56 -8.37
N ILE A 11 -4.49 8.46 -8.79
CA ILE A 11 -4.23 7.30 -7.96
C ILE A 11 -2.72 7.10 -7.85
N ILE A 12 -2.20 7.11 -6.61
CA ILE A 12 -0.78 6.94 -6.36
C ILE A 12 -0.56 5.69 -5.50
N GLY A 13 0.20 4.73 -6.02
CA GLY A 13 0.57 3.53 -5.29
C GLY A 13 1.99 3.63 -4.77
N LYS A 14 2.22 3.17 -3.54
CA LYS A 14 3.54 3.16 -2.92
C LYS A 14 3.71 1.91 -2.08
N VAL A 15 4.86 1.23 -2.23
CA VAL A 15 5.19 0.08 -1.39
C VAL A 15 5.60 0.61 -0.02
N THR A 16 4.92 0.17 1.03
CA THR A 16 5.14 0.63 2.39
C THR A 16 5.82 -0.41 3.28
N TYR A 17 5.69 -1.69 2.92
CA TYR A 17 6.30 -2.78 3.68
C TYR A 17 6.59 -3.96 2.76
N VAL A 18 7.70 -4.66 3.02
CA VAL A 18 8.09 -5.85 2.27
C VAL A 18 8.36 -6.98 3.25
N GLY A 19 7.62 -8.09 3.11
CA GLY A 19 7.89 -9.33 3.81
C GLY A 19 8.85 -10.20 3.00
N ASN A 20 8.82 -11.50 3.21
CA ASN A 20 9.69 -12.41 2.47
C ASN A 20 9.21 -12.61 1.03
N THR A 21 7.95 -12.99 0.85
CA THR A 21 7.34 -13.23 -0.46
C THR A 21 6.14 -12.32 -0.72
N SER A 22 5.85 -11.39 0.17
CA SER A 22 4.71 -10.48 0.07
C SER A 22 5.14 -9.04 0.25
N MET A 23 4.27 -8.12 -0.16
CA MET A 23 4.48 -6.69 0.03
C MET A 23 3.17 -6.01 0.35
N GLU A 24 3.24 -4.89 1.06
CA GLU A 24 2.09 -4.05 1.31
C GLU A 24 2.21 -2.82 0.43
N VAL A 25 1.13 -2.48 -0.26
CA VAL A 25 1.05 -1.30 -1.10
C VAL A 25 -0.03 -0.38 -0.55
N LYS A 26 0.34 0.86 -0.30
CA LYS A 26 -0.60 1.91 0.06
C LYS A 26 -1.03 2.62 -1.22
N VAL A 27 -2.33 2.72 -1.43
CA VAL A 27 -2.91 3.39 -2.58
C VAL A 27 -3.66 4.61 -2.10
N ASP A 28 -3.22 5.79 -2.52
CA ASP A 28 -3.87 7.06 -2.23
C ASP A 28 -4.63 7.54 -3.45
N THR A 29 -5.88 7.96 -3.24
CA THR A 29 -6.73 8.49 -4.29
C THR A 29 -7.03 9.95 -4.02
N TYR A 30 -6.81 10.79 -5.02
CA TYR A 30 -7.04 12.24 -4.95
C TYR A 30 -7.97 12.69 -6.07
N VAL A 31 -8.68 13.77 -5.82
CA VAL A 31 -9.40 14.50 -6.87
C VAL A 31 -8.58 15.74 -7.17
N GLU A 32 -8.21 15.92 -8.43
CA GLU A 32 -7.49 17.11 -8.89
C GLU A 32 -8.44 18.01 -9.67
N ALA A 33 -8.63 19.23 -9.18
CA ALA A 33 -9.45 20.23 -9.83
C ALA A 33 -8.71 20.85 -11.02
N LEU A 34 -9.43 21.54 -11.88
CA LEU A 34 -8.83 22.23 -13.03
C LEU A 34 -7.78 23.26 -12.62
N SER A 35 -7.85 23.77 -11.40
CA SER A 35 -6.87 24.69 -10.84
C SER A 35 -5.55 24.01 -10.46
N GLY A 36 -5.50 22.67 -10.49
CA GLY A 36 -4.35 21.89 -10.05
C GLY A 36 -4.37 21.52 -8.56
N GLU A 37 -5.35 22.01 -7.83
CA GLU A 37 -5.51 21.67 -6.42
C GLU A 37 -5.94 20.20 -6.27
N ARG A 38 -5.25 19.46 -5.40
CA ARG A 38 -5.57 18.05 -5.10
C ARG A 38 -6.21 17.91 -3.73
N THR A 39 -7.29 17.14 -3.68
CA THR A 39 -8.00 16.83 -2.45
C THR A 39 -7.95 15.32 -2.23
N PRO A 40 -7.39 14.84 -1.10
CA PRO A 40 -7.41 13.42 -0.80
C PRO A 40 -8.83 12.95 -0.51
N ILE A 41 -9.26 11.85 -1.11
CA ILE A 41 -10.60 11.30 -0.90
C ILE A 41 -10.59 9.90 -0.30
N ASN A 42 -9.49 9.15 -0.46
CA ASN A 42 -9.43 7.79 0.04
C ASN A 42 -7.98 7.30 0.12
N HIS A 43 -7.74 6.36 1.02
CA HIS A 43 -6.50 5.58 1.00
C HIS A 43 -6.83 4.13 1.38
N ALA A 44 -6.04 3.20 0.87
CA ALA A 44 -6.22 1.78 1.15
C ALA A 44 -4.86 1.08 1.18
N TYR A 45 -4.80 -0.03 1.89
CA TYR A 45 -3.61 -0.87 1.94
C TYR A 45 -3.93 -2.22 1.33
N PHE A 46 -3.09 -2.68 0.43
CA PHE A 46 -3.25 -3.98 -0.22
C PHE A 46 -2.05 -4.84 0.08
N THR A 47 -2.29 -6.13 0.31
CA THR A 47 -1.23 -7.11 0.44
C THR A 47 -1.12 -7.87 -0.87
N MET A 48 0.08 -7.88 -1.45
CA MET A 48 0.36 -8.57 -2.69
C MET A 48 1.41 -9.64 -2.44
N VAL A 49 1.26 -10.80 -3.07
CA VAL A 49 2.22 -11.89 -2.99
C VAL A 49 2.94 -12.00 -4.34
N ALA A 50 4.27 -12.03 -4.28
CA ALA A 50 5.07 -12.19 -5.50
C ALA A 50 5.09 -13.67 -5.90
N LEU A 51 4.72 -13.93 -7.15
CA LEU A 51 4.70 -15.29 -7.70
C LEU A 51 5.56 -15.35 -8.95
N ASP A 52 6.17 -16.52 -9.19
CA ASP A 52 6.88 -16.76 -10.45
C ASP A 52 5.87 -17.23 -11.53
N LYS A 53 6.38 -17.56 -12.71
CA LYS A 53 5.54 -18.02 -13.83
C LYS A 53 4.83 -19.36 -13.56
N ASN A 54 5.23 -20.09 -12.51
CA ASN A 54 4.63 -21.35 -12.09
C ASN A 54 3.72 -21.18 -10.87
N ASP A 55 3.35 -19.94 -10.54
CA ASP A 55 2.52 -19.56 -9.39
C ASP A 55 3.12 -19.94 -8.03
N LYS A 56 4.45 -20.02 -7.96
CA LYS A 56 5.14 -20.27 -6.69
C LYS A 56 5.64 -18.97 -6.08
N PRO A 57 5.52 -18.80 -4.73
CA PRO A 57 6.01 -17.59 -4.08
C PRO A 57 7.51 -17.38 -4.31
N VAL A 58 7.89 -16.15 -4.60
CA VAL A 58 9.29 -15.76 -4.77
C VAL A 58 9.61 -14.61 -3.82
N ARG A 59 10.89 -14.49 -3.47
CA ARG A 59 11.33 -13.44 -2.57
C ARG A 59 11.19 -12.07 -3.21
N VAL A 60 10.57 -11.15 -2.47
CA VAL A 60 10.42 -9.76 -2.91
C VAL A 60 11.71 -9.00 -2.66
N PRO A 61 12.17 -8.13 -3.58
CA PRO A 61 13.32 -7.27 -3.34
C PRO A 61 13.14 -6.42 -2.09
N ARG A 62 14.22 -6.11 -1.40
CA ARG A 62 14.15 -5.31 -0.18
C ARG A 62 13.86 -3.86 -0.50
N LEU A 63 13.09 -3.23 0.38
CA LEU A 63 12.73 -1.84 0.26
C LEU A 63 13.83 -0.96 0.86
N ASP A 64 14.23 0.07 0.12
CA ASP A 64 15.25 1.02 0.55
C ASP A 64 14.57 2.20 1.25
N LEU A 65 14.74 2.29 2.58
CA LEU A 65 14.08 3.31 3.40
C LEU A 65 14.98 4.53 3.57
N GLU A 66 14.65 5.62 2.91
CA GLU A 66 15.46 6.85 2.91
C GLU A 66 14.93 7.94 3.84
N THR A 67 13.61 8.05 3.99
CA THR A 67 13.00 9.12 4.79
C THR A 67 12.40 8.59 6.09
N GLU A 68 12.22 9.49 7.07
CA GLU A 68 11.56 9.14 8.32
C GLU A 68 10.11 8.73 8.10
N GLU A 69 9.44 9.37 7.14
CA GLU A 69 8.07 9.02 6.77
C GLU A 69 8.00 7.57 6.25
N GLU A 70 8.96 7.18 5.40
CA GLU A 70 9.03 5.81 4.89
C GLU A 70 9.27 4.80 6.00
N LYS A 71 10.12 5.13 6.97
CA LYS A 71 10.40 4.28 8.12
C LYS A 71 9.17 4.11 9.00
N GLU A 72 8.41 5.19 9.23
CA GLU A 72 7.17 5.13 9.99
C GLU A 72 6.12 4.26 9.31
N GLU A 73 5.98 4.40 8.00
CA GLU A 73 5.06 3.57 7.22
C GLU A 73 5.47 2.10 7.25
N TRP A 74 6.75 1.82 7.22
CA TRP A 74 7.28 0.47 7.36
C TRP A 74 6.88 -0.15 8.70
N GLU A 75 7.09 0.57 9.79
CA GLU A 75 6.74 0.10 11.14
C GLU A 75 5.25 -0.19 11.27
N LYS A 76 4.42 0.68 10.72
CA LYS A 76 2.95 0.48 10.70
C LYS A 76 2.58 -0.75 9.88
N GLY A 77 3.22 -0.94 8.74
CA GLY A 77 3.02 -2.10 7.88
C GLY A 77 3.41 -3.40 8.58
N GLU A 78 4.52 -3.39 9.30
CA GLU A 78 4.97 -4.53 10.08
C GLU A 78 3.95 -4.91 11.16
N LYS A 79 3.40 -3.93 11.85
CA LYS A 79 2.35 -4.16 12.85
C LYS A 79 1.09 -4.73 12.24
N ARG A 80 0.67 -4.24 11.09
CA ARG A 80 -0.50 -4.78 10.38
C ARG A 80 -0.28 -6.24 9.99
N ARG A 81 0.93 -6.57 9.52
CA ARG A 81 1.28 -7.93 9.16
C ARG A 81 1.24 -8.85 10.38
N GLU A 82 1.79 -8.41 11.51
CA GLU A 82 1.76 -9.16 12.77
C GLU A 82 0.34 -9.44 13.21
N LEU A 83 -0.56 -8.45 13.14
CA LEU A 83 -1.97 -8.62 13.49
C LEU A 83 -2.65 -9.64 12.57
N ARG A 84 -2.38 -9.61 11.27
CA ARG A 84 -2.93 -10.59 10.33
C ARG A 84 -2.47 -12.00 10.67
N MET A 85 -1.19 -12.16 10.99
CA MET A 85 -0.63 -13.46 11.35
C MET A 85 -1.25 -13.99 12.66
N MET A 86 -1.42 -13.13 13.65
CA MET A 86 -2.08 -13.48 14.90
C MET A 86 -3.52 -13.94 14.68
N ARG A 87 -4.28 -13.21 13.86
CA ARG A 87 -5.67 -13.57 13.52
C ARG A 87 -5.72 -14.93 12.84
N LYS A 88 -4.79 -15.21 11.95
CA LYS A 88 -4.70 -16.48 11.25
C LYS A 88 -4.44 -17.63 12.21
N GLU A 89 -3.53 -17.45 13.17
CA GLU A 89 -3.22 -18.43 14.20
C GLU A 89 -4.42 -18.70 15.11
N GLU A 90 -5.23 -17.68 15.39
CA GLU A 90 -6.44 -17.78 16.20
C GLU A 90 -7.61 -18.37 15.43
N GLY A 91 -7.45 -18.66 14.16
CA GLY A 91 -8.50 -19.22 13.32
C GLY A 91 -9.52 -18.20 12.81
N LEU A 92 -9.15 -16.95 12.79
CA LEU A 92 -10.03 -15.85 12.35
C LEU A 92 -9.81 -15.49 10.88
#